data_16f092a42d1a5623ce885c15df933ce5
#
_entry.id   16f092a42d1a5623ce885c15df933ce5
#
_cell.length_a   1.000
_cell.length_b   1.000
_cell.length_c   1.000
_cell.angle_alpha   90.00
_cell.angle_beta   90.00
_cell.angle_gamma   90.00
#
_symmetry.space_group_name_H-M   'P 1'
#
loop_
_entity.id
_entity.type
_entity.pdbx_description
1 polymer ?
#
loop_
_entity_poly.entity_id
_entity_poly.type
_entity_poly.pdbx_seq_one_letter_code
_entity_poly.pdbx_strand_id
1 'polypeptide(L)'
;LQGALMFYGADRAYVIEVDDELGIGVNTYECCAPGIAPEIDNLQFMPFEMFPRWLCSLKSDTPIIITDLEQIKTEFLEEYRYLEKRSVNSLLAVPFQKRLNAGFLGVDNPKRNVEDPGFLRLVILCIVVELNEILLQEWRERRYASIKQPTIIQANLFGKLEIISATDVLKDDSFTNESGYVLLTFLLLNRKREHPLRLLTDVIWESTDMGNPYNSIKNVVYRLRKTLACI
;
A
#
# COMPACT_ATOMS: atom_id res chain seq x y z
N LEU A 1 14.06 9.95 -10.20
CA LEU A 1 14.49 10.86 -9.13
C LEU A 1 15.75 11.64 -9.50
N GLN A 2 16.77 11.00 -10.06
CA GLN A 2 18.04 11.70 -10.38
C GLN A 2 17.84 12.88 -11.34
N GLY A 3 16.93 12.77 -12.31
CA GLY A 3 16.57 13.88 -13.19
C GLY A 3 15.99 15.07 -12.42
N ALA A 4 15.11 14.83 -11.44
CA ALA A 4 14.57 15.87 -10.58
C ALA A 4 15.65 16.52 -9.71
N LEU A 5 16.50 15.69 -9.07
CA LEU A 5 17.65 16.17 -8.30
C LEU A 5 18.53 17.13 -9.10
N MET A 6 18.86 16.76 -10.33
CA MET A 6 19.72 17.56 -11.22
C MET A 6 19.02 18.82 -11.73
N PHE A 7 17.74 18.73 -12.11
CA PHE A 7 16.97 19.85 -12.64
C PHE A 7 16.83 20.97 -11.60
N TYR A 8 16.48 20.60 -10.36
CA TYR A 8 16.34 21.57 -9.27
C TYR A 8 17.67 21.92 -8.58
N GLY A 9 18.76 21.19 -8.85
CA GLY A 9 20.00 21.29 -8.10
C GLY A 9 19.80 21.06 -6.60
N ALA A 10 18.92 20.14 -6.28
CA ALA A 10 18.46 19.86 -4.93
C ALA A 10 19.44 18.99 -4.14
N ASP A 11 19.31 18.97 -2.83
CA ASP A 11 20.09 18.10 -1.95
C ASP A 11 19.54 16.67 -1.97
N ARG A 12 18.21 16.51 -1.97
CA ARG A 12 17.50 15.23 -2.07
C ARG A 12 16.33 15.32 -3.03
N ALA A 13 16.00 14.19 -3.66
CA ALA A 13 14.76 13.97 -4.37
C ALA A 13 14.16 12.63 -3.89
N TYR A 14 12.88 12.60 -3.54
CA TYR A 14 12.27 11.47 -2.87
C TYR A 14 10.82 11.24 -3.26
N VAL A 15 10.35 10.02 -3.00
CA VAL A 15 8.93 9.65 -3.07
C VAL A 15 8.47 9.24 -1.69
N ILE A 16 7.43 9.91 -1.21
CA ILE A 16 6.71 9.51 0.01
C ILE A 16 5.38 8.91 -0.42
N GLU A 17 5.14 7.65 -0.10
CA GLU A 17 3.83 7.02 -0.25
C GLU A 17 3.03 7.15 1.04
N VAL A 18 1.72 7.37 0.90
CA VAL A 18 0.80 7.56 2.03
C VAL A 18 -0.07 6.32 2.14
N ASP A 19 -0.07 5.73 3.32
CA ASP A 19 -1.02 4.69 3.71
C ASP A 19 -2.21 5.35 4.41
N ASP A 20 -3.33 5.44 3.69
CA ASP A 20 -4.56 6.07 4.19
C ASP A 20 -5.19 5.30 5.36
N GLU A 21 -4.98 3.96 5.44
CA GLU A 21 -5.55 3.14 6.50
C GLU A 21 -4.80 3.33 7.83
N LEU A 22 -3.48 3.48 7.73
CA LEU A 22 -2.61 3.68 8.89
C LEU A 22 -2.38 5.16 9.21
N GLY A 23 -2.70 6.08 8.30
CA GLY A 23 -2.45 7.52 8.46
C GLY A 23 -0.96 7.87 8.50
N ILE A 24 -0.12 7.10 7.83
CA ILE A 24 1.34 7.28 7.81
C ILE A 24 1.88 7.51 6.41
N GLY A 25 2.97 8.27 6.33
CA GLY A 25 3.81 8.38 5.14
C GLY A 25 5.08 7.57 5.28
N VAL A 26 5.51 6.98 4.18
CA VAL A 26 6.73 6.18 4.08
C VAL A 26 7.58 6.70 2.92
N ASN A 27 8.84 7.03 3.17
CA ASN A 27 9.78 7.35 2.10
C ASN A 27 10.21 6.05 1.41
N THR A 28 9.70 5.80 0.21
CA THR A 28 9.94 4.55 -0.52
C THR A 28 11.12 4.64 -1.46
N TYR A 29 11.42 5.83 -1.98
CA TYR A 29 12.55 6.06 -2.88
C TYR A 29 13.22 7.39 -2.59
N GLU A 30 14.54 7.39 -2.58
CA GLU A 30 15.35 8.59 -2.37
C GLU A 30 16.58 8.61 -3.28
N CYS A 31 16.96 9.79 -3.70
CA CYS A 31 18.21 10.07 -4.41
C CYS A 31 18.84 11.32 -3.81
N CYS A 32 20.10 11.22 -3.37
CA CYS A 32 20.83 12.31 -2.71
C CYS A 32 21.93 12.86 -3.60
N ALA A 33 22.20 14.15 -3.45
CA ALA A 33 23.38 14.79 -4.03
C ALA A 33 24.67 14.28 -3.36
N PRO A 34 25.82 14.37 -4.03
CA PRO A 34 27.10 13.97 -3.43
C PRO A 34 27.36 14.69 -2.11
N GLY A 35 27.66 13.94 -1.06
CA GLY A 35 27.92 14.46 0.29
C GLY A 35 26.70 14.71 1.16
N ILE A 36 25.50 14.48 0.64
CA ILE A 36 24.26 14.57 1.42
C ILE A 36 23.88 13.18 1.95
N ALA A 37 23.64 13.10 3.26
CA ALA A 37 23.21 11.86 3.90
C ALA A 37 21.75 11.50 3.52
N PRO A 38 21.45 10.24 3.26
CA PRO A 38 20.07 9.80 3.03
C PRO A 38 19.23 9.87 4.31
N GLU A 39 17.95 10.15 4.14
CA GLU A 39 16.94 10.16 5.21
C GLU A 39 15.91 9.03 5.06
N ILE A 40 16.04 8.18 4.05
CA ILE A 40 15.07 7.14 3.73
C ILE A 40 14.77 6.24 4.94
N ASP A 41 15.78 5.84 5.71
CA ASP A 41 15.60 4.98 6.88
C ASP A 41 14.94 5.71 8.05
N ASN A 42 15.07 7.03 8.11
CA ASN A 42 14.49 7.88 9.16
C ASN A 42 13.04 8.29 8.85
N LEU A 43 12.60 8.12 7.60
CA LEU A 43 11.30 8.54 7.09
C LEU A 43 10.37 7.35 6.80
N GLN A 44 10.44 6.29 7.62
CA GLN A 44 9.63 5.09 7.44
C GLN A 44 8.28 5.15 8.18
N PHE A 45 8.10 6.11 9.09
CA PHE A 45 6.86 6.30 9.83
C PHE A 45 6.62 7.79 10.07
N MET A 46 6.02 8.46 9.09
CA MET A 46 5.63 9.87 9.20
C MET A 46 4.14 9.93 9.57
N PRO A 47 3.77 10.25 10.82
CA PRO A 47 2.37 10.39 11.18
C PRO A 47 1.79 11.64 10.49
N PHE A 48 0.91 11.44 9.52
CA PHE A 48 0.36 12.53 8.69
C PHE A 48 -0.55 13.47 9.48
N GLU A 49 -1.02 13.07 10.66
CA GLU A 49 -1.73 13.96 11.60
C GLU A 49 -0.88 15.19 12.00
N MET A 50 0.44 15.04 12.02
CA MET A 50 1.38 16.13 12.32
C MET A 50 1.56 17.11 11.13
N PHE A 51 1.08 16.73 9.95
CA PHE A 51 1.29 17.47 8.69
C PHE A 51 -0.04 17.81 8.00
N PRO A 52 -0.92 18.62 8.62
CA PRO A 52 -2.26 18.90 8.08
C PRO A 52 -2.21 19.55 6.70
N ARG A 53 -1.18 20.35 6.42
CA ARG A 53 -0.95 20.98 5.12
C ARG A 53 -0.71 19.95 4.02
N TRP A 54 -0.01 18.86 4.31
CA TRP A 54 0.25 17.78 3.36
C TRP A 54 -1.04 17.01 3.03
N LEU A 55 -1.88 16.76 4.03
CA LEU A 55 -3.19 16.17 3.79
C LEU A 55 -4.11 17.05 2.94
N CYS A 56 -4.10 18.38 3.18
CA CYS A 56 -4.84 19.32 2.34
C CYS A 56 -4.30 19.34 0.91
N SER A 57 -2.98 19.38 0.74
CA SER A 57 -2.29 19.32 -0.55
C SER A 57 -2.68 18.08 -1.34
N LEU A 58 -2.67 16.90 -0.70
CA LEU A 58 -3.06 15.65 -1.31
C LEU A 58 -4.51 15.66 -1.81
N LYS A 59 -5.43 16.18 -0.99
CA LYS A 59 -6.87 16.27 -1.34
C LYS A 59 -7.17 17.27 -2.44
N SER A 60 -6.43 18.38 -2.50
CA SER A 60 -6.67 19.47 -3.45
C SER A 60 -5.78 19.42 -4.70
N ASP A 61 -4.88 18.43 -4.79
CA ASP A 61 -3.85 18.32 -5.84
C ASP A 61 -3.00 19.58 -5.99
N THR A 62 -2.72 20.26 -4.86
CA THR A 62 -1.91 21.49 -4.86
C THR A 62 -0.49 21.19 -4.40
N PRO A 63 0.56 21.74 -5.06
CA PRO A 63 1.93 21.52 -4.62
C PRO A 63 2.20 22.20 -3.27
N ILE A 64 3.13 21.62 -2.49
CA ILE A 64 3.70 22.25 -1.30
C ILE A 64 4.97 22.94 -1.74
N ILE A 65 5.04 24.25 -1.51
CA ILE A 65 6.19 25.10 -1.83
C ILE A 65 6.60 25.81 -0.55
N ILE A 66 7.83 25.56 -0.10
CA ILE A 66 8.48 26.24 1.02
C ILE A 66 9.78 26.79 0.48
N THR A 67 9.82 28.08 0.20
CA THR A 67 11.04 28.76 -0.27
C THR A 67 11.99 29.10 0.87
N ASP A 68 11.44 29.29 2.06
CA ASP A 68 12.17 29.56 3.29
C ASP A 68 11.40 28.91 4.47
N LEU A 69 12.06 28.02 5.20
CA LEU A 69 11.47 27.28 6.29
C LEU A 69 10.94 28.20 7.41
N GLU A 70 11.58 29.33 7.66
CA GLU A 70 11.13 30.29 8.70
C GLU A 70 9.71 30.82 8.46
N GLN A 71 9.23 30.83 7.22
CA GLN A 71 7.86 31.30 6.88
C GLN A 71 6.77 30.44 7.50
N ILE A 72 7.02 29.16 7.75
CA ILE A 72 6.01 28.23 8.29
C ILE A 72 6.09 28.06 9.80
N LYS A 73 7.09 28.64 10.46
CA LYS A 73 7.39 28.45 11.88
C LYS A 73 6.25 28.80 12.82
N THR A 74 5.52 29.85 12.51
CA THR A 74 4.42 30.35 13.37
C THR A 74 3.13 29.57 13.19
N GLU A 75 2.86 29.07 12.01
CA GLU A 75 1.62 28.41 11.65
C GLU A 75 1.69 26.88 11.74
N PHE A 76 2.86 26.31 11.39
CA PHE A 76 3.09 24.88 11.31
C PHE A 76 4.35 24.47 12.10
N LEU A 77 4.33 24.72 13.42
CA LEU A 77 5.51 24.54 14.27
C LEU A 77 6.07 23.11 14.28
N GLU A 78 5.20 22.08 14.26
CA GLU A 78 5.65 20.68 14.27
C GLU A 78 6.31 20.31 12.93
N GLU A 79 5.75 20.76 11.82
CA GLU A 79 6.34 20.58 10.50
C GLU A 79 7.69 21.33 10.40
N TYR A 80 7.74 22.56 10.89
CA TYR A 80 8.98 23.33 10.98
C TYR A 80 10.09 22.58 11.70
N ARG A 81 9.83 22.11 12.93
CA ARG A 81 10.80 21.34 13.73
C ARG A 81 11.22 20.04 13.06
N TYR A 82 10.28 19.40 12.39
CA TYR A 82 10.54 18.16 11.68
C TYR A 82 11.49 18.35 10.51
N LEU A 83 11.31 19.42 9.72
CA LEU A 83 12.15 19.77 8.58
C LEU A 83 13.50 20.36 9.03
N GLU A 84 13.53 21.24 10.03
CA GLU A 84 14.74 21.83 10.61
C GLU A 84 15.72 20.77 11.09
N LYS A 85 15.23 19.75 11.81
CA LYS A 85 16.06 18.62 12.29
C LYS A 85 16.78 17.87 11.17
N ARG A 86 16.26 17.92 9.95
CA ARG A 86 16.79 17.26 8.75
C ARG A 86 17.57 18.20 7.83
N SER A 87 17.84 19.41 8.32
CA SER A 87 18.53 20.46 7.54
C SER A 87 17.80 20.81 6.24
N VAL A 88 16.49 20.76 6.23
CA VAL A 88 15.63 21.19 5.13
C VAL A 88 15.28 22.65 5.37
N ASN A 89 15.80 23.56 4.55
CA ASN A 89 15.52 24.98 4.61
C ASN A 89 14.49 25.44 3.58
N SER A 90 14.35 24.67 2.52
CA SER A 90 13.36 24.88 1.47
C SER A 90 12.91 23.53 0.92
N LEU A 91 11.69 23.48 0.37
CA LEU A 91 11.08 22.23 -0.09
C LEU A 91 10.09 22.51 -1.21
N LEU A 92 10.09 21.63 -2.20
CA LEU A 92 9.07 21.58 -3.22
C LEU A 92 8.55 20.15 -3.31
N ALA A 93 7.27 19.94 -3.06
CA ALA A 93 6.63 18.62 -3.16
C ALA A 93 5.33 18.69 -3.95
N VAL A 94 5.12 17.71 -4.80
CA VAL A 94 3.92 17.60 -5.64
C VAL A 94 3.16 16.34 -5.24
N PRO A 95 1.88 16.44 -4.90
CA PRO A 95 1.06 15.28 -4.60
C PRO A 95 0.81 14.45 -5.86
N PHE A 96 0.60 13.16 -5.66
CA PHE A 96 0.05 12.27 -6.65
C PHE A 96 -0.99 11.36 -6.02
N GLN A 97 -2.03 11.04 -6.79
CA GLN A 97 -3.04 10.07 -6.39
C GLN A 97 -3.15 9.00 -7.46
N LYS A 98 -3.15 7.76 -7.03
CA LYS A 98 -3.42 6.59 -7.84
C LYS A 98 -4.56 5.79 -7.21
N ARG A 99 -5.13 4.91 -8.05
CA ARG A 99 -6.21 4.01 -7.65
C ARG A 99 -5.90 3.17 -6.39
N LEU A 100 -4.64 2.94 -6.09
CA LEU A 100 -4.17 2.11 -4.97
C LEU A 100 -3.17 2.83 -4.04
N ASN A 101 -2.51 3.91 -4.49
CA ASN A 101 -1.50 4.60 -3.72
C ASN A 101 -1.63 6.11 -3.92
N ALA A 102 -1.45 6.85 -2.85
CA ALA A 102 -1.32 8.30 -2.85
C ALA A 102 0.03 8.68 -2.27
N GLY A 103 0.53 9.88 -2.56
CA GLY A 103 1.82 10.28 -2.03
C GLY A 103 2.34 11.59 -2.58
N PHE A 104 3.64 11.80 -2.42
CA PHE A 104 4.34 13.00 -2.84
C PHE A 104 5.66 12.65 -3.54
N LEU A 105 5.94 13.36 -4.61
CA LEU A 105 7.28 13.47 -5.17
C LEU A 105 7.85 14.81 -4.73
N GLY A 106 8.94 14.81 -4.00
CA GLY A 106 9.53 16.02 -3.44
C GLY A 106 11.01 16.18 -3.72
N VAL A 107 11.48 17.42 -3.53
CA VAL A 107 12.90 17.78 -3.52
C VAL A 107 13.18 18.72 -2.34
N ASP A 108 14.29 18.46 -1.63
CA ASP A 108 14.76 19.29 -0.53
C ASP A 108 15.86 20.25 -1.00
N ASN A 109 15.82 21.46 -0.47
CA ASN A 109 16.81 22.52 -0.71
C ASN A 109 17.07 22.77 -2.22
N PRO A 110 16.03 22.94 -3.05
CA PRO A 110 16.22 23.27 -4.46
C PRO A 110 16.96 24.61 -4.59
N LYS A 111 17.99 24.65 -5.46
CA LYS A 111 18.78 25.83 -5.74
C LYS A 111 18.33 26.54 -7.01
N ARG A 112 17.46 25.90 -7.79
CA ARG A 112 16.91 26.42 -9.06
C ARG A 112 15.44 26.05 -9.14
N ASN A 113 14.64 26.85 -9.84
CA ASN A 113 13.22 26.60 -10.10
C ASN A 113 12.42 26.32 -8.82
N VAL A 114 12.77 26.99 -7.73
CA VAL A 114 12.30 26.70 -6.35
C VAL A 114 10.78 26.81 -6.18
N GLU A 115 10.10 27.51 -7.07
CA GLU A 115 8.64 27.70 -7.05
C GLU A 115 7.93 27.01 -8.23
N ASP A 116 8.68 26.35 -9.12
CA ASP A 116 8.12 25.71 -10.32
C ASP A 116 7.94 24.20 -10.13
N PRO A 117 6.72 23.69 -9.89
CA PRO A 117 6.44 22.27 -9.74
C PRO A 117 6.34 21.52 -11.07
N GLY A 118 6.48 22.20 -12.22
CA GLY A 118 6.16 21.64 -13.54
C GLY A 118 6.97 20.40 -13.87
N PHE A 119 8.26 20.40 -13.57
CA PHE A 119 9.09 19.22 -13.83
C PHE A 119 8.75 18.03 -12.90
N LEU A 120 8.46 18.26 -11.63
CA LEU A 120 7.99 17.18 -10.74
C LEU A 120 6.66 16.59 -11.21
N ARG A 121 5.72 17.42 -11.66
CA ARG A 121 4.47 16.96 -12.26
C ARG A 121 4.69 16.10 -13.51
N LEU A 122 5.63 16.49 -14.37
CA LEU A 122 6.01 15.71 -15.54
C LEU A 122 6.61 14.34 -15.13
N VAL A 123 7.50 14.33 -14.15
CA VAL A 123 8.10 13.09 -13.63
C VAL A 123 7.03 12.17 -13.04
N ILE A 124 6.07 12.70 -12.26
CA ILE A 124 4.93 11.93 -11.74
C ILE A 124 4.13 11.33 -12.89
N LEU A 125 3.82 12.11 -13.92
CA LEU A 125 3.06 11.63 -15.08
C LEU A 125 3.77 10.45 -15.75
N CYS A 126 5.09 10.55 -15.98
CA CYS A 126 5.89 9.47 -16.54
C CYS A 126 5.87 8.22 -15.66
N ILE A 127 6.05 8.38 -14.35
CA ILE A 127 6.00 7.25 -13.38
C ILE A 127 4.61 6.60 -13.39
N VAL A 128 3.55 7.41 -13.40
CA VAL A 128 2.16 6.91 -13.40
C VAL A 128 1.85 6.14 -14.68
N VAL A 129 2.29 6.63 -15.84
CA VAL A 129 2.09 5.94 -17.13
C VAL A 129 2.84 4.61 -17.14
N GLU A 130 4.11 4.59 -16.78
CA GLU A 130 4.96 3.39 -16.75
C GLU A 130 4.41 2.30 -15.83
N LEU A 131 4.03 2.70 -14.61
CA LEU A 131 3.45 1.76 -13.65
C LEU A 131 2.08 1.23 -14.09
N ASN A 132 1.27 2.04 -14.78
CA ASN A 132 0.01 1.55 -15.34
C ASN A 132 0.25 0.54 -16.48
N GLU A 133 1.27 0.74 -17.30
CA GLU A 133 1.62 -0.23 -18.34
C GLU A 133 2.09 -1.57 -17.76
N ILE A 134 2.95 -1.53 -16.72
CA ILE A 134 3.39 -2.72 -16.01
C ILE A 134 2.20 -3.47 -15.41
N LEU A 135 1.31 -2.78 -14.70
CA LEU A 135 0.10 -3.37 -14.12
C LEU A 135 -0.83 -3.97 -15.18
N LEU A 136 -0.97 -3.30 -16.34
CA LEU A 136 -1.77 -3.80 -17.46
C LEU A 136 -1.12 -5.04 -18.09
N GLN A 137 0.20 -5.09 -18.18
CA GLN A 137 0.93 -6.26 -18.68
C GLN A 137 0.77 -7.45 -17.74
N GLU A 138 1.00 -7.26 -16.43
CA GLU A 138 0.76 -8.30 -15.43
C GLU A 138 -0.68 -8.81 -15.45
N TRP A 139 -1.65 -7.90 -15.57
CA TRP A 139 -3.06 -8.25 -15.66
C TRP A 139 -3.38 -9.03 -16.93
N ARG A 140 -2.80 -8.65 -18.09
CA ARG A 140 -2.91 -9.39 -19.34
C ARG A 140 -2.29 -10.78 -19.22
N GLU A 141 -1.09 -10.87 -18.66
CA GLU A 141 -0.39 -12.16 -18.47
C GLU A 141 -1.19 -13.11 -17.58
N ARG A 142 -1.68 -12.62 -16.44
CA ARG A 142 -2.56 -13.41 -15.55
C ARG A 142 -3.84 -13.84 -16.26
N ARG A 143 -4.44 -12.98 -17.07
CA ARG A 143 -5.64 -13.30 -17.85
C ARG A 143 -5.35 -14.27 -18.99
N TYR A 144 -4.24 -14.12 -19.69
CA TYR A 144 -3.82 -15.06 -20.75
C TYR A 144 -3.45 -16.42 -20.16
N ALA A 145 -2.80 -16.46 -19.01
CA ALA A 145 -2.51 -17.69 -18.29
C ALA A 145 -3.81 -18.41 -17.87
N SER A 146 -4.80 -17.66 -17.38
CA SER A 146 -6.11 -18.22 -17.00
C SER A 146 -6.97 -18.66 -18.20
N ILE A 147 -6.75 -18.10 -19.39
CA ILE A 147 -7.44 -18.51 -20.61
C ILE A 147 -6.78 -19.74 -21.26
N LYS A 148 -5.44 -19.87 -21.17
CA LYS A 148 -4.69 -21.00 -21.73
C LYS A 148 -4.80 -22.28 -20.91
N GLN A 149 -5.10 -22.18 -19.61
CA GLN A 149 -5.45 -23.31 -18.78
C GLN A 149 -6.70 -22.93 -17.98
N PRO A 150 -7.86 -23.54 -18.27
CA PRO A 150 -8.94 -23.46 -17.30
C PRO A 150 -8.38 -24.08 -16.02
N THR A 151 -8.11 -23.22 -15.03
CA THR A 151 -7.64 -23.69 -13.72
C THR A 151 -8.84 -24.43 -13.11
N ILE A 152 -8.98 -25.69 -13.46
CA ILE A 152 -9.93 -26.58 -12.78
C ILE A 152 -9.29 -26.78 -11.41
N ILE A 153 -9.78 -26.02 -10.44
CA ILE A 153 -9.47 -26.31 -9.04
C ILE A 153 -10.31 -27.52 -8.69
N GLN A 154 -9.64 -28.65 -8.48
CA GLN A 154 -10.27 -29.88 -8.02
C GLN A 154 -10.18 -29.93 -6.49
N ALA A 155 -11.32 -30.05 -5.83
CA ALA A 155 -11.38 -30.28 -4.39
C ALA A 155 -11.86 -31.71 -4.11
N ASN A 156 -11.02 -32.52 -3.50
CA ASN A 156 -11.35 -33.87 -3.01
C ASN A 156 -11.77 -33.71 -1.56
N LEU A 157 -13.06 -34.01 -1.28
CA LEU A 157 -13.66 -33.86 0.06
C LEU A 157 -13.89 -35.20 0.76
N PHE A 158 -13.63 -36.32 0.08
CA PHE A 158 -13.78 -37.66 0.66
C PHE A 158 -12.41 -38.19 1.12
N GLY A 159 -12.31 -38.53 2.40
CA GLY A 159 -11.05 -38.89 3.06
C GLY A 159 -10.36 -37.63 3.61
N LYS A 160 -9.17 -37.34 3.11
CA LYS A 160 -8.45 -36.07 3.46
C LYS A 160 -8.80 -34.98 2.45
N LEU A 161 -8.98 -33.77 2.93
CA LEU A 161 -9.16 -32.61 2.05
C LEU A 161 -7.90 -32.41 1.21
N GLU A 162 -8.07 -32.41 -0.10
CA GLU A 162 -7.04 -32.01 -1.04
C GLU A 162 -7.62 -31.01 -2.03
N ILE A 163 -6.96 -29.86 -2.18
CA ILE A 163 -7.28 -28.86 -3.21
C ILE A 163 -6.12 -28.83 -4.18
N ILE A 164 -6.38 -29.27 -5.39
CA ILE A 164 -5.40 -29.37 -6.48
C ILE A 164 -5.63 -28.20 -7.43
N SER A 165 -4.62 -27.36 -7.59
CA SER A 165 -4.56 -26.32 -8.62
C SER A 165 -3.57 -26.74 -9.72
N ALA A 166 -3.41 -25.89 -10.75
CA ALA A 166 -2.39 -26.12 -11.79
C ALA A 166 -0.96 -25.96 -11.26
N THR A 167 -0.76 -25.30 -10.14
CA THR A 167 0.56 -24.92 -9.61
C THR A 167 0.91 -25.61 -8.30
N ASP A 168 -0.07 -25.99 -7.47
CA ASP A 168 0.19 -26.55 -6.15
C ASP A 168 -0.97 -27.42 -5.62
N VAL A 169 -0.70 -28.16 -4.54
CA VAL A 169 -1.66 -29.03 -3.85
C VAL A 169 -1.72 -28.67 -2.36
N LEU A 170 -2.87 -28.17 -1.92
CA LEU A 170 -3.17 -27.91 -0.52
C LEU A 170 -3.78 -29.16 0.12
N LYS A 171 -3.21 -29.57 1.27
CA LYS A 171 -3.66 -30.74 2.05
C LYS A 171 -4.13 -30.31 3.44
N ASP A 172 -4.75 -31.23 4.18
CA ASP A 172 -5.23 -31.03 5.56
C ASP A 172 -4.21 -30.36 6.47
N ASP A 173 -2.94 -30.76 6.38
CA ASP A 173 -1.84 -30.26 7.18
C ASP A 173 -1.41 -28.81 6.86
N SER A 174 -1.88 -28.27 5.73
CA SER A 174 -1.69 -26.87 5.37
C SER A 174 -2.58 -25.91 6.18
N PHE A 175 -3.59 -26.42 6.87
CA PHE A 175 -4.49 -25.62 7.70
C PHE A 175 -3.99 -25.56 9.15
N THR A 176 -3.68 -24.35 9.60
CA THR A 176 -3.18 -24.10 10.97
C THR A 176 -4.24 -24.30 12.06
N ASN A 177 -5.53 -24.38 11.70
CA ASN A 177 -6.62 -24.61 12.63
C ASN A 177 -7.81 -25.31 11.95
N GLU A 178 -8.55 -26.06 12.74
CA GLU A 178 -9.75 -26.79 12.32
C GLU A 178 -10.86 -25.88 11.79
N SER A 179 -11.02 -24.69 12.38
CA SER A 179 -12.04 -23.72 11.97
C SER A 179 -11.91 -23.27 10.51
N GLY A 180 -10.68 -23.10 10.02
CA GLY A 180 -10.41 -22.75 8.61
C GLY A 180 -10.79 -23.89 7.66
N TYR A 181 -10.47 -25.11 8.04
CA TYR A 181 -10.82 -26.31 7.31
C TYR A 181 -12.36 -26.51 7.22
N VAL A 182 -13.05 -26.42 8.36
CA VAL A 182 -14.51 -26.55 8.44
C VAL A 182 -15.20 -25.47 7.60
N LEU A 183 -14.78 -24.22 7.71
CA LEU A 183 -15.33 -23.12 6.92
C LEU A 183 -15.16 -23.36 5.42
N LEU A 184 -13.96 -23.77 4.99
CA LEU A 184 -13.67 -23.99 3.57
C LEU A 184 -14.51 -25.13 3.01
N THR A 185 -14.57 -26.25 3.73
CA THR A 185 -15.37 -27.42 3.34
C THR A 185 -16.85 -27.07 3.20
N PHE A 186 -17.39 -26.31 4.19
CA PHE A 186 -18.77 -25.84 4.13
C PHE A 186 -19.03 -24.95 2.92
N LEU A 187 -18.15 -23.98 2.63
CA LEU A 187 -18.29 -23.08 1.49
C LEU A 187 -18.16 -23.80 0.14
N LEU A 188 -17.30 -24.80 0.03
CA LEU A 188 -17.16 -25.62 -1.18
C LEU A 188 -18.42 -26.45 -1.46
N LEU A 189 -19.01 -27.06 -0.43
CA LEU A 189 -20.26 -27.83 -0.55
C LEU A 189 -21.46 -26.94 -0.88
N ASN A 190 -21.46 -25.70 -0.41
CA ASN A 190 -22.57 -24.76 -0.55
C ASN A 190 -22.27 -23.58 -1.49
N ARG A 191 -21.34 -23.73 -2.43
CA ARG A 191 -20.78 -22.66 -3.31
C ARG A 191 -21.78 -21.85 -4.15
N LYS A 192 -23.03 -22.34 -4.30
CA LYS A 192 -24.06 -21.67 -5.12
C LYS A 192 -25.01 -20.77 -4.32
N ARG A 193 -24.76 -20.55 -3.04
CA ARG A 193 -25.65 -19.81 -2.14
C ARG A 193 -24.87 -18.79 -1.34
N GLU A 194 -25.50 -17.67 -1.03
CA GLU A 194 -25.01 -16.72 -0.03
C GLU A 194 -25.39 -17.23 1.36
N HIS A 195 -24.47 -17.08 2.29
CA HIS A 195 -24.64 -17.58 3.65
C HIS A 195 -24.56 -16.42 4.64
N PRO A 196 -25.58 -16.22 5.51
CA PRO A 196 -25.52 -15.22 6.56
C PRO A 196 -24.40 -15.55 7.55
N LEU A 197 -23.76 -14.51 8.08
CA LEU A 197 -22.64 -14.66 9.00
C LEU A 197 -22.95 -15.55 10.20
N ARG A 198 -24.18 -15.46 10.73
CA ARG A 198 -24.64 -16.27 11.84
C ARG A 198 -24.56 -17.78 11.53
N LEU A 199 -24.98 -18.19 10.35
CA LEU A 199 -24.90 -19.58 9.93
C LEU A 199 -23.43 -20.06 9.87
N LEU A 200 -22.52 -19.22 9.39
CA LEU A 200 -21.10 -19.57 9.33
C LEU A 200 -20.47 -19.68 10.73
N THR A 201 -20.91 -18.87 11.68
CA THR A 201 -20.48 -19.00 13.08
C THR A 201 -21.00 -20.27 13.72
N ASP A 202 -22.25 -20.63 13.48
CA ASP A 202 -22.88 -21.84 14.03
C ASP A 202 -22.23 -23.11 13.45
N VAL A 203 -21.79 -23.10 12.20
CA VAL A 203 -21.07 -24.20 11.55
C VAL A 203 -19.67 -24.41 12.11
N ILE A 204 -18.97 -23.33 12.46
CA ILE A 204 -17.59 -23.41 12.93
C ILE A 204 -17.52 -23.70 14.44
N TRP A 205 -18.45 -23.13 15.19
CA TRP A 205 -18.50 -23.24 16.65
C TRP A 205 -19.89 -23.69 17.09
N GLU A 206 -20.04 -24.94 17.45
CA GLU A 206 -21.25 -25.45 18.06
C GLU A 206 -21.54 -24.67 19.35
N SER A 207 -22.45 -23.67 19.27
CA SER A 207 -23.12 -22.97 20.40
C SER A 207 -22.30 -22.73 21.68
N THR A 208 -21.01 -22.51 21.59
CA THR A 208 -20.21 -22.12 22.75
C THR A 208 -20.24 -20.62 22.93
N ASP A 209 -20.30 -20.17 24.16
CA ASP A 209 -20.37 -18.76 24.62
C ASP A 209 -19.12 -17.97 24.16
N MET A 210 -19.10 -17.57 22.90
CA MET A 210 -18.01 -16.80 22.31
C MET A 210 -18.30 -15.31 22.45
N GLY A 211 -17.44 -14.60 23.17
CA GLY A 211 -17.62 -13.19 23.51
C GLY A 211 -17.79 -12.24 22.32
N ASN A 212 -17.27 -12.56 21.12
CA ASN A 212 -17.51 -11.79 19.89
C ASN A 212 -17.34 -12.66 18.64
N PRO A 213 -18.40 -13.35 18.19
CA PRO A 213 -18.35 -14.27 17.05
C PRO A 213 -17.99 -13.56 15.73
N TYR A 214 -18.29 -12.26 15.59
CA TYR A 214 -18.00 -11.48 14.39
C TYR A 214 -16.49 -11.28 14.18
N ASN A 215 -15.73 -10.96 15.22
CA ASN A 215 -14.29 -10.80 15.12
C ASN A 215 -13.58 -12.16 14.94
N SER A 216 -14.11 -13.19 15.57
CA SER A 216 -13.55 -14.53 15.45
C SER A 216 -13.65 -15.07 14.02
N ILE A 217 -14.77 -14.87 13.34
CA ILE A 217 -14.94 -15.32 11.96
C ILE A 217 -14.08 -14.50 10.97
N LYS A 218 -13.92 -13.20 11.21
CA LYS A 218 -12.98 -12.36 10.41
C LYS A 218 -11.57 -12.92 10.44
N ASN A 219 -11.09 -13.32 11.60
CA ASN A 219 -9.77 -13.92 11.77
C ASN A 219 -9.65 -15.26 11.05
N VAL A 220 -10.69 -16.10 11.10
CA VAL A 220 -10.71 -17.37 10.36
C VAL A 220 -10.66 -17.12 8.86
N VAL A 221 -11.49 -16.20 8.34
CA VAL A 221 -11.51 -15.82 6.92
C VAL A 221 -10.18 -15.24 6.48
N TYR A 222 -9.57 -14.38 7.29
CA TYR A 222 -8.25 -13.81 6.98
C TYR A 222 -7.18 -14.89 6.84
N ARG A 223 -7.10 -15.81 7.81
CA ARG A 223 -6.15 -16.92 7.76
C ARG A 223 -6.42 -17.85 6.58
N LEU A 224 -7.69 -18.16 6.31
CA LEU A 224 -8.08 -18.98 5.17
C LEU A 224 -7.64 -18.33 3.83
N ARG A 225 -7.88 -17.04 3.66
CA ARG A 225 -7.41 -16.30 2.47
C ARG A 225 -5.90 -16.36 2.31
N LYS A 226 -5.15 -16.24 3.41
CA LYS A 226 -3.69 -16.34 3.40
C LYS A 226 -3.23 -17.75 2.98
N THR A 227 -3.88 -18.80 3.47
CA THR A 227 -3.58 -20.19 3.08
C THR A 227 -3.91 -20.43 1.60
N LEU A 228 -5.05 -19.91 1.11
CA LEU A 228 -5.46 -20.06 -0.29
C LEU A 228 -4.65 -19.21 -1.27
N ALA A 229 -3.98 -18.15 -0.82
CA ALA A 229 -3.13 -17.33 -1.67
C ALA A 229 -1.84 -18.05 -2.13
N CYS A 230 -1.55 -19.23 -1.56
CA CYS A 230 -0.40 -20.06 -1.92
C CYS A 230 -0.69 -20.99 -3.10
N ILE A 231 -1.93 -21.07 -3.59
CA ILE A 231 -2.40 -21.88 -4.73
C ILE A 231 -3.00 -20.98 -5.82
#